data_a9a7ef4d2ffb45070883383828c497d1
#
_entry.id   a9a7ef4d2ffb45070883383828c497d1
#
_cell.length_a   1.000
_cell.length_b   1.000
_cell.length_c   1.000
_cell.angle_alpha   90.00
_cell.angle_beta   90.00
_cell.angle_gamma   90.00
#
_symmetry.space_group_name_H-M   'P 1'
#
loop_
_entity.id
_entity.type
_entity.pdbx_description
1 polymer ?
#
loop_
_entity_poly.entity_id
_entity_poly.type
_entity_poly.pdbx_seq_one_letter_code
_entity_poly.pdbx_strand_id
1 'polypeptide(L)'
;MTTQESVPATTAPDDDTARLAAYVDVWWLAVGEALELAEQVPDDAWATPTELPGWTARDVLAHLAHLEAVAVGAEHTPVDVGEAPHVRNDMGRFCEEGVVARRDSPPRTLVHELRAAATTRRTALAATPPTDPSAPAPGAFGAIGWDTETFLGNRPLDVWMHALDIRRAVGLPGEVEGPAASYVATKLLRSLPFVVGKRAQAPVGTTVVLDVAGLSPVAVEVGADGRAREVDVTAVASPSVRLSCDLETYVLAAGGRGTLDPAAFGVEGDRALADRVLASLAVTP
;
A
#
# COMPACT_ATOMS: atom_id res chain seq x y z
N MET A 1 29.72 -10.28 52.84
CA MET A 1 29.72 -10.73 51.43
C MET A 1 28.32 -10.49 50.90
N THR A 2 28.11 -9.38 50.23
CA THR A 2 26.80 -8.99 49.68
C THR A 2 26.84 -9.38 48.20
N THR A 3 26.05 -10.39 47.84
CA THR A 3 25.83 -10.81 46.48
C THR A 3 25.00 -9.75 45.74
N GLN A 4 25.61 -9.07 44.81
CA GLN A 4 24.98 -8.11 43.91
C GLN A 4 24.29 -8.92 42.80
N GLU A 5 22.96 -9.00 42.85
CA GLU A 5 22.16 -9.52 41.72
C GLU A 5 22.28 -8.60 40.54
N SER A 6 22.87 -9.09 39.45
CA SER A 6 22.92 -8.40 38.17
C SER A 6 21.51 -8.38 37.57
N VAL A 7 20.95 -7.18 37.41
CA VAL A 7 19.75 -6.94 36.61
C VAL A 7 20.10 -7.28 35.15
N PRO A 8 19.32 -8.13 34.45
CA PRO A 8 19.57 -8.42 33.05
C PRO A 8 19.39 -7.13 32.24
N ALA A 9 20.39 -6.78 31.45
CA ALA A 9 20.32 -5.68 30.52
C ALA A 9 19.16 -5.95 29.53
N THR A 10 18.17 -5.06 29.51
CA THR A 10 17.14 -5.04 28.49
C THR A 10 17.86 -4.74 27.17
N THR A 11 18.10 -5.75 26.33
CA THR A 11 18.57 -5.56 24.97
C THR A 11 17.55 -4.70 24.25
N ALA A 12 18.01 -3.63 23.58
CA ALA A 12 17.17 -2.86 22.64
C ALA A 12 16.53 -3.85 21.65
N PRO A 13 15.25 -3.64 21.27
CA PRO A 13 14.61 -4.50 20.28
C PRO A 13 15.49 -4.57 19.04
N ASP A 14 15.65 -5.77 18.49
CA ASP A 14 16.32 -5.99 17.22
C ASP A 14 15.68 -5.06 16.17
N ASP A 15 16.47 -4.51 15.24
CA ASP A 15 16.01 -3.57 14.20
C ASP A 15 14.81 -4.14 13.43
N ASP A 16 14.80 -5.45 13.18
CA ASP A 16 13.69 -6.17 12.55
C ASP A 16 12.41 -6.13 13.39
N THR A 17 12.49 -6.36 14.68
CA THR A 17 11.34 -6.31 15.59
C THR A 17 10.73 -4.91 15.64
N ALA A 18 11.56 -3.87 15.71
CA ALA A 18 11.09 -2.48 15.70
C ALA A 18 10.43 -2.12 14.36
N ARG A 19 10.99 -2.57 13.23
CA ARG A 19 10.44 -2.36 11.90
C ARG A 19 9.10 -3.05 11.71
N LEU A 20 8.96 -4.32 12.11
CA LEU A 20 7.71 -5.07 12.04
C LEU A 20 6.63 -4.43 12.93
N ALA A 21 6.99 -3.97 14.12
CA ALA A 21 6.09 -3.23 15.00
C ALA A 21 5.59 -1.93 14.36
N ALA A 22 6.48 -1.19 13.68
CA ALA A 22 6.10 0.03 12.96
C ALA A 22 5.07 -0.25 11.85
N TYR A 23 5.17 -1.36 11.11
CA TYR A 23 4.15 -1.75 10.13
C TYR A 23 2.79 -2.02 10.78
N VAL A 24 2.79 -2.68 11.93
CA VAL A 24 1.56 -2.95 12.70
C VAL A 24 0.91 -1.65 13.17
N ASP A 25 1.70 -0.69 13.62
CA ASP A 25 1.18 0.60 14.08
C ASP A 25 0.59 1.42 12.94
N VAL A 26 1.26 1.48 11.79
CA VAL A 26 0.75 2.19 10.61
C VAL A 26 -0.49 1.48 10.04
N TRP A 27 -0.52 0.14 10.01
CA TRP A 27 -1.72 -0.59 9.61
C TRP A 27 -2.90 -0.27 10.53
N TRP A 28 -2.68 -0.19 11.84
CA TRP A 28 -3.73 0.14 12.79
C TRP A 28 -4.28 1.56 12.59
N LEU A 29 -3.42 2.52 12.28
CA LEU A 29 -3.83 3.88 11.89
C LEU A 29 -4.67 3.85 10.61
N ALA A 30 -4.22 3.17 9.57
CA ALA A 30 -4.96 3.06 8.31
C ALA A 30 -6.35 2.41 8.49
N VAL A 31 -6.46 1.39 9.34
CA VAL A 31 -7.75 0.78 9.70
C VAL A 31 -8.64 1.78 10.43
N GLY A 32 -8.09 2.57 11.36
CA GLY A 32 -8.82 3.62 12.06
C GLY A 32 -9.42 4.64 11.09
N GLU A 33 -8.59 5.16 10.18
CA GLU A 33 -9.01 6.11 9.14
C GLU A 33 -10.09 5.51 8.21
N ALA A 34 -9.96 4.24 7.81
CA ALA A 34 -10.94 3.55 6.98
C ALA A 34 -12.29 3.38 7.69
N LEU A 35 -12.29 3.06 8.99
CA LEU A 35 -13.49 2.91 9.80
C LEU A 35 -14.18 4.26 10.05
N GLU A 36 -13.41 5.31 10.35
CA GLU A 36 -13.92 6.68 10.52
C GLU A 36 -14.52 7.23 9.21
N LEU A 37 -13.87 6.93 8.07
CA LEU A 37 -14.43 7.25 6.76
C LEU A 37 -15.75 6.53 6.53
N ALA A 38 -15.80 5.22 6.80
CA ALA A 38 -17.01 4.43 6.58
C ALA A 38 -18.22 4.91 7.38
N GLU A 39 -18.00 5.50 8.57
CA GLU A 39 -19.06 6.13 9.38
C GLU A 39 -19.60 7.44 8.76
N GLN A 40 -18.87 8.07 7.85
CA GLN A 40 -19.26 9.31 7.17
C GLN A 40 -19.93 9.07 5.82
N VAL A 41 -19.82 7.87 5.24
CA VAL A 41 -20.42 7.55 3.94
C VAL A 41 -21.93 7.47 4.05
N PRO A 42 -22.72 8.28 3.29
CA PRO A 42 -24.16 8.18 3.23
C PRO A 42 -24.64 6.81 2.75
N ASP A 43 -25.77 6.34 3.28
CA ASP A 43 -26.29 5.00 2.96
C ASP A 43 -26.51 4.77 1.46
N ASP A 44 -26.91 5.79 0.72
CA ASP A 44 -27.16 5.75 -0.73
C ASP A 44 -25.86 5.88 -1.57
N ALA A 45 -24.75 6.33 -0.98
CA ALA A 45 -23.49 6.49 -1.68
C ALA A 45 -22.68 5.19 -1.81
N TRP A 46 -23.02 4.15 -1.04
CA TRP A 46 -22.29 2.87 -1.08
C TRP A 46 -22.34 2.14 -2.42
N ALA A 47 -23.33 2.42 -3.26
CA ALA A 47 -23.44 1.87 -4.60
C ALA A 47 -22.66 2.65 -5.67
N THR A 48 -21.97 3.73 -5.28
CA THR A 48 -21.17 4.55 -6.21
C THR A 48 -19.99 3.73 -6.75
N PRO A 49 -19.82 3.66 -8.09
CA PRO A 49 -18.64 3.03 -8.69
C PRO A 49 -17.36 3.74 -8.27
N THR A 50 -16.31 2.97 -8.02
CA THR A 50 -14.96 3.50 -7.75
C THR A 50 -14.13 3.56 -9.04
N GLU A 51 -12.90 4.05 -8.95
CA GLU A 51 -11.92 3.98 -10.03
C GLU A 51 -11.39 2.55 -10.26
N LEU A 52 -11.72 1.61 -9.38
CA LEU A 52 -11.39 0.19 -9.55
C LEU A 52 -12.46 -0.48 -10.43
N PRO A 53 -12.08 -1.06 -11.57
CA PRO A 53 -13.04 -1.66 -12.49
C PRO A 53 -13.88 -2.75 -11.82
N GLY A 54 -15.19 -2.64 -11.91
CA GLY A 54 -16.13 -3.63 -11.39
C GLY A 54 -16.48 -3.49 -9.90
N TRP A 55 -15.87 -2.54 -9.17
CA TRP A 55 -16.10 -2.36 -7.74
C TRP A 55 -16.77 -1.02 -7.40
N THR A 56 -17.81 -1.10 -6.59
CA THR A 56 -18.43 0.04 -5.91
C THR A 56 -17.70 0.33 -4.59
N ALA A 57 -18.01 1.45 -3.95
CA ALA A 57 -17.51 1.77 -2.61
C ALA A 57 -17.79 0.64 -1.59
N ARG A 58 -18.96 -0.01 -1.69
CA ARG A 58 -19.32 -1.17 -0.87
C ARG A 58 -18.45 -2.40 -1.19
N ASP A 59 -18.16 -2.65 -2.46
CA ASP A 59 -17.30 -3.77 -2.85
C ASP A 59 -15.87 -3.59 -2.32
N VAL A 60 -15.36 -2.36 -2.32
CA VAL A 60 -14.06 -2.03 -1.68
C VAL A 60 -14.09 -2.28 -0.18
N LEU A 61 -15.16 -1.89 0.52
CA LEU A 61 -15.32 -2.19 1.95
C LEU A 61 -15.41 -3.70 2.21
N ALA A 62 -16.11 -4.44 1.33
CA ALA A 62 -16.22 -5.91 1.39
C ALA A 62 -14.83 -6.57 1.22
N HIS A 63 -13.99 -6.05 0.30
CA HIS A 63 -12.61 -6.49 0.14
C HIS A 63 -11.79 -6.29 1.42
N LEU A 64 -11.85 -5.12 2.02
CA LEU A 64 -11.14 -4.84 3.28
C LEU A 64 -11.57 -5.76 4.41
N ALA A 65 -12.88 -5.95 4.59
CA ALA A 65 -13.45 -6.84 5.59
C ALA A 65 -12.99 -8.30 5.36
N HIS A 66 -13.04 -8.76 4.10
CA HIS A 66 -12.59 -10.09 3.72
C HIS A 66 -11.13 -10.35 4.08
N LEU A 67 -10.22 -9.49 3.60
CA LEU A 67 -8.79 -9.71 3.82
C LEU A 67 -8.39 -9.62 5.29
N GLU A 68 -9.00 -8.74 6.09
CA GLU A 68 -8.73 -8.70 7.53
C GLU A 68 -9.32 -9.93 8.25
N ALA A 69 -10.49 -10.44 7.84
CA ALA A 69 -11.05 -11.68 8.37
C ALA A 69 -10.15 -12.88 8.08
N VAL A 70 -9.67 -13.02 6.85
CA VAL A 70 -8.70 -14.09 6.47
C VAL A 70 -7.39 -13.96 7.25
N ALA A 71 -6.92 -12.73 7.48
CA ALA A 71 -5.70 -12.48 8.24
C ALA A 71 -5.76 -12.95 9.71
N VAL A 72 -6.97 -13.12 10.26
CA VAL A 72 -7.20 -13.69 11.61
C VAL A 72 -7.71 -15.13 11.57
N GLY A 73 -7.62 -15.80 10.42
CA GLY A 73 -7.92 -17.21 10.27
C GLY A 73 -9.36 -17.54 9.87
N ALA A 74 -10.15 -16.55 9.40
CA ALA A 74 -11.43 -16.87 8.80
C ALA A 74 -11.24 -17.72 7.55
N GLU A 75 -12.11 -18.70 7.37
CA GLU A 75 -12.08 -19.57 6.20
C GLU A 75 -12.49 -18.80 4.94
N HIS A 76 -11.71 -18.98 3.88
CA HIS A 76 -12.08 -18.49 2.55
C HIS A 76 -12.91 -19.55 1.84
N THR A 77 -14.11 -19.17 1.42
CA THR A 77 -14.98 -20.05 0.64
C THR A 77 -15.02 -19.57 -0.81
N PRO A 78 -14.50 -20.36 -1.77
CA PRO A 78 -14.59 -20.03 -3.19
C PRO A 78 -16.05 -19.88 -3.62
N VAL A 79 -16.32 -18.86 -4.43
CA VAL A 79 -17.63 -18.61 -5.03
C VAL A 79 -17.48 -18.37 -6.54
N ASP A 80 -18.53 -18.58 -7.31
CA ASP A 80 -18.52 -18.22 -8.72
C ASP A 80 -18.52 -16.70 -8.87
N VAL A 81 -17.47 -16.15 -9.44
CA VAL A 81 -17.32 -14.72 -9.67
C VAL A 81 -17.96 -14.24 -10.98
N GLY A 82 -18.48 -15.15 -11.81
CA GLY A 82 -19.07 -14.84 -13.11
C GLY A 82 -18.07 -14.21 -14.09
N GLU A 83 -18.57 -13.29 -14.92
CA GLU A 83 -17.71 -12.49 -15.81
C GLU A 83 -17.04 -11.35 -15.06
N ALA A 84 -15.76 -11.51 -14.74
CA ALA A 84 -14.94 -10.52 -14.04
C ALA A 84 -13.67 -10.17 -14.84
N PRO A 85 -13.76 -9.34 -15.90
CA PRO A 85 -12.64 -9.04 -16.79
C PRO A 85 -11.47 -8.32 -16.13
N HIS A 86 -11.68 -7.72 -14.97
CA HIS A 86 -10.65 -7.11 -14.13
C HIS A 86 -9.82 -8.14 -13.36
N VAL A 87 -10.30 -9.36 -13.18
CA VAL A 87 -9.58 -10.46 -12.53
C VAL A 87 -8.55 -11.06 -13.49
N ARG A 88 -7.26 -10.87 -13.19
CA ARG A 88 -6.15 -11.24 -14.09
C ARG A 88 -5.25 -12.36 -13.57
N ASN A 89 -5.37 -12.70 -12.28
CA ASN A 89 -4.53 -13.70 -11.62
C ASN A 89 -5.25 -14.32 -10.40
N ASP A 90 -4.62 -15.31 -9.77
CA ASP A 90 -5.21 -16.04 -8.64
C ASP A 90 -5.48 -15.16 -7.42
N MET A 91 -4.61 -14.17 -7.13
CA MET A 91 -4.85 -13.22 -6.05
C MET A 91 -6.05 -12.32 -6.35
N GLY A 92 -6.17 -11.82 -7.58
CA GLY A 92 -7.36 -11.06 -8.02
C GLY A 92 -8.64 -11.89 -7.90
N ARG A 93 -8.58 -13.19 -8.25
CA ARG A 93 -9.71 -14.10 -8.05
C ARG A 93 -10.06 -14.29 -6.59
N PHE A 94 -9.08 -14.53 -5.74
CA PHE A 94 -9.26 -14.65 -4.30
C PHE A 94 -9.92 -13.40 -3.68
N CYS A 95 -9.48 -12.22 -4.10
CA CYS A 95 -10.10 -10.95 -3.67
C CYS A 95 -11.53 -10.82 -4.16
N GLU A 96 -11.79 -11.10 -5.45
CA GLU A 96 -13.13 -11.01 -6.05
C GLU A 96 -14.10 -12.00 -5.42
N GLU A 97 -13.68 -13.24 -5.15
CA GLU A 97 -14.49 -14.23 -4.43
C GLU A 97 -14.93 -13.70 -3.04
N GLY A 98 -14.01 -13.06 -2.32
CA GLY A 98 -14.30 -12.43 -1.04
C GLY A 98 -15.29 -11.28 -1.14
N VAL A 99 -15.21 -10.48 -2.22
CA VAL A 99 -16.14 -9.39 -2.53
C VAL A 99 -17.53 -9.95 -2.90
N VAL A 100 -17.58 -10.90 -3.83
CA VAL A 100 -18.86 -11.51 -4.29
C VAL A 100 -19.59 -12.18 -3.13
N ALA A 101 -18.88 -12.90 -2.27
CA ALA A 101 -19.46 -13.52 -1.08
C ALA A 101 -20.12 -12.52 -0.10
N ARG A 102 -19.73 -11.23 -0.18
CA ARG A 102 -20.22 -10.15 0.70
C ARG A 102 -21.07 -9.10 -0.01
N ARG A 103 -21.27 -9.22 -1.31
CA ARG A 103 -21.88 -8.17 -2.17
C ARG A 103 -23.27 -7.77 -1.71
N ASP A 104 -24.05 -8.68 -1.12
CA ASP A 104 -25.38 -8.40 -0.60
C ASP A 104 -25.40 -8.00 0.89
N SER A 105 -24.23 -7.97 1.54
CA SER A 105 -24.14 -7.57 2.94
C SER A 105 -24.37 -6.06 3.10
N PRO A 106 -25.17 -5.63 4.09
CA PRO A 106 -25.29 -4.21 4.42
C PRO A 106 -23.94 -3.59 4.80
N PRO A 107 -23.63 -2.35 4.40
CA PRO A 107 -22.35 -1.71 4.73
C PRO A 107 -22.00 -1.74 6.22
N ARG A 108 -22.99 -1.52 7.10
CA ARG A 108 -22.81 -1.62 8.56
C ARG A 108 -22.31 -3.00 9.03
N THR A 109 -22.71 -4.07 8.35
CA THR A 109 -22.24 -5.43 8.65
C THR A 109 -20.78 -5.58 8.26
N LEU A 110 -20.38 -5.05 7.10
CA LEU A 110 -18.99 -5.04 6.63
C LEU A 110 -18.07 -4.20 7.54
N VAL A 111 -18.55 -3.02 7.99
CA VAL A 111 -17.83 -2.20 8.98
C VAL A 111 -17.63 -2.96 10.28
N HIS A 112 -18.66 -3.66 10.75
CA HIS A 112 -18.55 -4.49 11.96
C HIS A 112 -17.56 -5.65 11.79
N GLU A 113 -17.60 -6.35 10.64
CA GLU A 113 -16.67 -7.44 10.32
C GLU A 113 -15.23 -6.92 10.26
N LEU A 114 -14.97 -5.83 9.54
CA LEU A 114 -13.65 -5.20 9.46
C LEU A 114 -13.13 -4.82 10.85
N ARG A 115 -13.94 -4.13 11.64
CA ARG A 115 -13.59 -3.70 13.01
C ARG A 115 -13.26 -4.90 13.91
N ALA A 116 -14.08 -5.94 13.88
CA ALA A 116 -13.90 -7.13 14.71
C ALA A 116 -12.61 -7.89 14.32
N ALA A 117 -12.38 -8.11 13.03
CA ALA A 117 -11.20 -8.79 12.53
C ALA A 117 -9.92 -7.99 12.86
N ALA A 118 -9.91 -6.69 12.58
CA ALA A 118 -8.76 -5.83 12.86
C ALA A 118 -8.44 -5.75 14.35
N THR A 119 -9.47 -5.67 15.22
CA THR A 119 -9.28 -5.67 16.68
C THR A 119 -8.70 -7.00 17.16
N THR A 120 -9.21 -8.12 16.65
CA THR A 120 -8.68 -9.46 16.97
C THR A 120 -7.21 -9.57 16.56
N ARG A 121 -6.88 -9.13 15.34
CA ARG A 121 -5.50 -9.13 14.85
C ARG A 121 -4.59 -8.22 15.68
N ARG A 122 -5.00 -6.99 15.99
CA ARG A 122 -4.23 -6.06 16.83
C ARG A 122 -3.93 -6.68 18.20
N THR A 123 -4.92 -7.32 18.81
CA THR A 123 -4.77 -7.99 20.10
C THR A 123 -3.79 -9.15 20.03
N ALA A 124 -3.88 -9.99 19.00
CA ALA A 124 -2.96 -11.11 18.79
C ALA A 124 -1.52 -10.64 18.57
N LEU A 125 -1.32 -9.62 17.72
CA LEU A 125 0.00 -9.04 17.45
C LEU A 125 0.60 -8.33 18.68
N ALA A 126 -0.22 -7.75 19.55
CA ALA A 126 0.24 -7.17 20.80
C ALA A 126 0.65 -8.25 21.84
N ALA A 127 -0.08 -9.37 21.87
CA ALA A 127 0.23 -10.50 22.76
C ALA A 127 1.47 -11.29 22.31
N THR A 128 1.69 -11.40 21.01
CA THR A 128 2.83 -12.11 20.40
C THR A 128 3.39 -11.26 19.25
N PRO A 129 4.22 -10.25 19.55
CA PRO A 129 4.82 -9.40 18.54
C PRO A 129 5.68 -10.23 17.56
N PRO A 130 5.58 -9.99 16.25
CA PRO A 130 6.43 -10.65 15.28
C PRO A 130 7.88 -10.17 15.41
N THR A 131 8.83 -11.10 15.33
CA THR A 131 10.27 -10.86 15.47
C THR A 131 11.09 -11.34 14.29
N ASP A 132 10.53 -12.25 13.48
CA ASP A 132 11.19 -12.83 12.30
C ASP A 132 10.50 -12.33 11.02
N PRO A 133 11.14 -11.43 10.25
CA PRO A 133 10.58 -10.93 8.99
C PRO A 133 10.45 -12.00 7.92
N SER A 134 11.28 -13.06 7.97
CA SER A 134 11.31 -14.14 6.97
C SER A 134 10.34 -15.29 7.29
N ALA A 135 9.72 -15.30 8.47
CA ALA A 135 8.73 -16.30 8.82
C ALA A 135 7.55 -16.28 7.85
N PRO A 136 6.95 -17.42 7.49
CA PRO A 136 5.78 -17.44 6.62
C PRO A 136 4.63 -16.58 7.17
N ALA A 137 3.98 -15.82 6.29
CA ALA A 137 2.78 -15.09 6.65
C ALA A 137 1.62 -16.04 7.04
N PRO A 138 0.62 -15.59 7.81
CA PRO A 138 -0.49 -16.44 8.24
C PRO A 138 -1.40 -16.83 7.07
N GLY A 139 -1.98 -18.05 7.16
CA GLY A 139 -3.07 -18.53 6.31
C GLY A 139 -2.79 -18.46 4.81
N ALA A 140 -3.74 -17.90 4.06
CA ALA A 140 -3.68 -17.79 2.61
C ALA A 140 -2.49 -16.98 2.11
N PHE A 141 -2.04 -15.99 2.87
CA PHE A 141 -0.89 -15.16 2.49
C PHE A 141 0.44 -15.96 2.51
N GLY A 142 0.63 -16.82 3.50
CA GLY A 142 1.78 -17.73 3.52
C GLY A 142 1.70 -18.79 2.42
N ALA A 143 0.50 -19.27 2.10
CA ALA A 143 0.28 -20.25 1.03
C ALA A 143 0.68 -19.73 -0.36
N ILE A 144 0.61 -18.42 -0.61
CA ILE A 144 1.11 -17.77 -1.84
C ILE A 144 2.58 -17.35 -1.76
N GLY A 145 3.29 -17.73 -0.70
CA GLY A 145 4.72 -17.50 -0.54
C GLY A 145 5.09 -16.14 0.08
N TRP A 146 4.14 -15.44 0.70
CA TRP A 146 4.47 -14.23 1.45
C TRP A 146 5.12 -14.58 2.79
N ASP A 147 6.11 -13.79 3.15
CA ASP A 147 6.69 -13.75 4.48
C ASP A 147 6.03 -12.66 5.36
N THR A 148 6.43 -12.63 6.61
CA THR A 148 5.93 -11.66 7.61
C THR A 148 6.24 -10.22 7.19
N GLU A 149 7.43 -9.94 6.66
CA GLU A 149 7.82 -8.62 6.17
C GLU A 149 6.89 -8.14 5.06
N THR A 150 6.69 -8.97 4.05
CA THR A 150 5.82 -8.67 2.92
C THR A 150 4.38 -8.46 3.36
N PHE A 151 3.87 -9.36 4.20
CA PHE A 151 2.49 -9.30 4.68
C PHE A 151 2.23 -8.05 5.52
N LEU A 152 3.01 -7.84 6.58
CA LEU A 152 2.81 -6.69 7.47
C LEU A 152 3.06 -5.36 6.75
N GLY A 153 4.04 -5.32 5.87
CA GLY A 153 4.34 -4.11 5.11
C GLY A 153 3.32 -3.79 4.02
N ASN A 154 2.57 -4.77 3.47
CA ASN A 154 1.55 -4.52 2.46
C ASN A 154 0.19 -4.15 3.03
N ARG A 155 -0.16 -4.61 4.24
CA ARG A 155 -1.47 -4.33 4.82
C ARG A 155 -1.79 -2.84 5.01
N PRO A 156 -0.86 -1.97 5.50
CA PRO A 156 -1.11 -0.54 5.56
C PRO A 156 -1.42 0.08 4.19
N LEU A 157 -0.65 -0.31 3.17
CA LEU A 157 -0.83 0.19 1.81
C LEU A 157 -2.21 -0.21 1.27
N ASP A 158 -2.59 -1.47 1.40
CA ASP A 158 -3.86 -1.99 0.90
C ASP A 158 -5.06 -1.30 1.59
N VAL A 159 -5.06 -1.25 2.92
CA VAL A 159 -6.16 -0.62 3.68
C VAL A 159 -6.28 0.86 3.35
N TRP A 160 -5.17 1.58 3.35
CA TRP A 160 -5.18 3.02 3.14
C TRP A 160 -5.56 3.41 1.70
N MET A 161 -5.02 2.71 0.69
CA MET A 161 -5.35 2.96 -0.71
C MET A 161 -6.84 2.71 -0.98
N HIS A 162 -7.40 1.67 -0.42
CA HIS A 162 -8.82 1.36 -0.58
C HIS A 162 -9.74 2.31 0.22
N ALA A 163 -9.31 2.81 1.36
CA ALA A 163 -10.01 3.92 2.02
C ALA A 163 -10.03 5.18 1.13
N LEU A 164 -8.91 5.49 0.46
CA LEU A 164 -8.85 6.58 -0.51
C LEU A 164 -9.78 6.33 -1.71
N ASP A 165 -9.85 5.12 -2.24
CA ASP A 165 -10.77 4.73 -3.33
C ASP A 165 -12.23 5.00 -2.93
N ILE A 166 -12.65 4.62 -1.72
CA ILE A 166 -14.00 4.91 -1.19
C ILE A 166 -14.20 6.42 -1.09
N ARG A 167 -13.30 7.14 -0.43
CA ARG A 167 -13.39 8.60 -0.22
C ARG A 167 -13.60 9.35 -1.53
N ARG A 168 -12.82 9.03 -2.54
CA ARG A 168 -12.89 9.65 -3.87
C ARG A 168 -14.20 9.32 -4.58
N ALA A 169 -14.63 8.05 -4.55
CA ALA A 169 -15.88 7.62 -5.18
C ALA A 169 -17.10 8.36 -4.64
N VAL A 170 -17.17 8.54 -3.31
CA VAL A 170 -18.33 9.19 -2.66
C VAL A 170 -18.17 10.70 -2.49
N GLY A 171 -17.08 11.29 -2.99
CA GLY A 171 -16.84 12.73 -2.96
C GLY A 171 -16.69 13.33 -1.56
N LEU A 172 -16.24 12.54 -0.59
CA LEU A 172 -15.99 13.05 0.75
C LEU A 172 -14.69 13.85 0.79
N PRO A 173 -14.69 15.05 1.42
CA PRO A 173 -13.48 15.85 1.56
C PRO A 173 -12.47 15.17 2.47
N GLY A 174 -11.20 15.47 2.27
CA GLY A 174 -10.09 15.00 3.10
C GLY A 174 -8.78 15.25 2.40
N GLU A 175 -7.74 15.51 3.16
CA GLU A 175 -6.39 15.70 2.66
C GLU A 175 -5.65 14.36 2.68
N VAL A 176 -4.76 14.18 1.70
CA VAL A 176 -3.85 13.03 1.63
C VAL A 176 -2.62 13.39 2.44
N GLU A 177 -2.68 13.16 3.74
CA GLU A 177 -1.63 13.51 4.70
C GLU A 177 -1.54 12.51 5.86
N GLY A 178 -0.59 12.72 6.74
CA GLY A 178 -0.42 11.91 7.95
C GLY A 178 0.51 10.71 7.79
N PRO A 179 0.73 9.96 8.89
CA PRO A 179 1.71 8.87 8.92
C PRO A 179 1.38 7.72 7.97
N ALA A 180 0.09 7.37 7.81
CA ALA A 180 -0.32 6.29 6.91
C ALA A 180 -0.10 6.68 5.45
N ALA A 181 -0.49 7.90 5.03
CA ALA A 181 -0.24 8.44 3.69
C ALA A 181 1.26 8.48 3.36
N SER A 182 2.08 9.01 4.28
CA SER A 182 3.53 9.09 4.13
C SER A 182 4.17 7.71 4.00
N TYR A 183 3.71 6.73 4.78
CA TYR A 183 4.16 5.34 4.68
C TYR A 183 3.83 4.75 3.30
N VAL A 184 2.58 4.92 2.85
CA VAL A 184 2.13 4.40 1.55
C VAL A 184 2.96 4.99 0.42
N ALA A 185 3.13 6.31 0.39
CA ALA A 185 3.94 6.97 -0.63
C ALA A 185 5.40 6.51 -0.59
N THR A 186 6.01 6.42 0.61
CA THR A 186 7.38 5.90 0.77
C THR A 186 7.50 4.46 0.27
N LYS A 187 6.50 3.62 0.53
CA LYS A 187 6.49 2.24 0.04
C LYS A 187 6.37 2.19 -1.49
N LEU A 188 5.54 3.01 -2.09
CA LEU A 188 5.41 3.13 -3.55
C LEU A 188 6.69 3.67 -4.18
N LEU A 189 7.42 4.60 -3.52
CA LEU A 189 8.70 5.14 -3.98
C LEU A 189 9.78 4.07 -4.16
N ARG A 190 9.74 2.99 -3.36
CA ARG A 190 10.66 1.85 -3.52
C ARG A 190 10.54 1.14 -4.86
N SER A 191 9.45 1.37 -5.60
CA SER A 191 9.28 0.84 -6.95
C SER A 191 9.97 1.67 -8.04
N LEU A 192 10.49 2.87 -7.72
CA LEU A 192 11.09 3.78 -8.70
C LEU A 192 12.22 3.14 -9.53
N PRO A 193 13.13 2.31 -8.98
CA PRO A 193 14.11 1.58 -9.79
C PRO A 193 13.46 0.68 -10.83
N PHE A 194 12.38 -0.03 -10.48
CA PHE A 194 11.64 -0.87 -11.41
C PHE A 194 10.93 -0.05 -12.49
N VAL A 195 10.32 1.08 -12.10
CA VAL A 195 9.66 2.01 -13.03
C VAL A 195 10.67 2.56 -14.04
N VAL A 196 11.80 3.08 -13.58
CA VAL A 196 12.81 3.71 -14.45
C VAL A 196 13.53 2.68 -15.32
N GLY A 197 14.02 1.59 -14.71
CA GLY A 197 14.84 0.61 -15.42
C GLY A 197 14.03 -0.34 -16.29
N LYS A 198 12.92 -0.91 -15.75
CA LYS A 198 12.19 -1.98 -16.42
C LYS A 198 11.04 -1.48 -17.28
N ARG A 199 10.22 -0.55 -16.77
CA ARG A 199 9.02 -0.08 -17.47
C ARG A 199 9.33 1.04 -18.46
N ALA A 200 9.99 2.11 -17.99
CA ALA A 200 10.36 3.24 -18.84
C ALA A 200 11.58 2.96 -19.75
N GLN A 201 12.30 1.86 -19.50
CA GLN A 201 13.49 1.44 -20.25
C GLN A 201 14.48 2.59 -20.46
N ALA A 202 14.80 3.28 -19.36
CA ALA A 202 15.73 4.39 -19.41
C ALA A 202 17.14 3.91 -19.80
N PRO A 203 17.89 4.66 -20.61
CA PRO A 203 19.24 4.30 -21.06
C PRO A 203 20.24 4.18 -19.89
N VAL A 204 21.30 3.40 -20.09
CA VAL A 204 22.45 3.31 -19.16
C VAL A 204 23.02 4.70 -18.90
N GLY A 205 23.36 4.98 -17.63
CA GLY A 205 23.84 6.27 -17.16
C GLY A 205 22.75 7.31 -16.91
N THR A 206 21.47 6.96 -17.14
CA THR A 206 20.35 7.84 -16.80
C THR A 206 20.21 7.96 -15.29
N THR A 207 20.05 9.20 -14.80
CA THR A 207 19.68 9.49 -13.41
C THR A 207 18.30 10.16 -13.36
N VAL A 208 17.44 9.66 -12.49
CA VAL A 208 16.09 10.23 -12.24
C VAL A 208 15.97 10.55 -10.76
N VAL A 209 15.53 11.77 -10.46
CA VAL A 209 15.18 12.19 -9.09
C VAL A 209 13.67 12.41 -9.05
N LEU A 210 13.03 11.84 -8.05
CA LEU A 210 11.62 12.09 -7.75
C LEU A 210 11.51 12.75 -6.38
N ASP A 211 10.93 13.94 -6.38
CA ASP A 211 10.71 14.81 -5.23
C ASP A 211 9.21 14.89 -4.95
N VAL A 212 8.76 14.23 -3.89
CA VAL A 212 7.36 14.25 -3.45
C VAL A 212 7.28 15.14 -2.22
N ALA A 213 6.43 16.16 -2.27
CA ALA A 213 6.29 17.12 -1.19
C ALA A 213 6.02 16.42 0.16
N GLY A 214 6.79 16.79 1.18
CA GLY A 214 6.70 16.20 2.52
C GLY A 214 7.51 14.91 2.74
N LEU A 215 8.17 14.37 1.70
CA LEU A 215 9.03 13.19 1.78
C LEU A 215 10.49 13.52 1.41
N SER A 216 11.40 12.66 1.80
CA SER A 216 12.78 12.75 1.29
C SER A 216 12.81 12.39 -0.20
N PRO A 217 13.50 13.18 -1.05
CA PRO A 217 13.61 12.87 -2.47
C PRO A 217 14.36 11.57 -2.69
N VAL A 218 13.96 10.80 -3.70
CA VAL A 218 14.59 9.54 -4.09
C VAL A 218 15.30 9.71 -5.43
N ALA A 219 16.55 9.26 -5.52
CA ALA A 219 17.34 9.25 -6.74
C ALA A 219 17.61 7.82 -7.18
N VAL A 220 17.52 7.56 -8.49
CA VAL A 220 17.88 6.28 -9.10
C VAL A 220 18.81 6.49 -10.28
N GLU A 221 19.74 5.55 -10.49
CA GLU A 221 20.64 5.52 -11.63
C GLU A 221 20.55 4.17 -12.36
N VAL A 222 20.58 4.21 -13.69
CA VAL A 222 20.62 3.01 -14.53
C VAL A 222 22.08 2.62 -14.75
N GLY A 223 22.48 1.52 -14.10
CA GLY A 223 23.85 0.98 -14.18
C GLY A 223 24.18 0.36 -15.54
N ALA A 224 25.46 0.01 -15.72
CA ALA A 224 25.98 -0.60 -16.95
C ALA A 224 25.29 -1.94 -17.32
N ASP A 225 24.67 -2.61 -16.35
CA ASP A 225 23.86 -3.83 -16.56
C ASP A 225 22.41 -3.57 -16.98
N GLY A 226 22.05 -2.28 -17.22
CA GLY A 226 20.69 -1.86 -17.60
C GLY A 226 19.68 -1.87 -16.45
N ARG A 227 20.11 -2.10 -15.21
CA ARG A 227 19.24 -2.07 -14.03
C ARG A 227 19.33 -0.73 -13.33
N ALA A 228 18.20 -0.15 -13.02
CA ALA A 228 18.16 1.01 -12.15
C ALA A 228 18.29 0.60 -10.67
N ARG A 229 19.00 1.41 -9.89
CA ARG A 229 19.20 1.25 -8.45
C ARG A 229 19.09 2.60 -7.77
N GLU A 230 18.62 2.59 -6.54
CA GLU A 230 18.64 3.78 -5.70
C GLU A 230 20.11 4.20 -5.44
N VAL A 231 20.33 5.51 -5.50
CA VAL A 231 21.64 6.14 -5.24
C VAL A 231 21.44 7.31 -4.28
N ASP A 232 22.53 7.74 -3.65
CA ASP A 232 22.48 8.92 -2.79
C ASP A 232 22.11 10.16 -3.61
N VAL A 233 20.99 10.78 -3.27
CA VAL A 233 20.50 11.99 -3.95
C VAL A 233 21.51 13.13 -3.93
N THR A 234 22.36 13.22 -2.88
CA THR A 234 23.38 14.25 -2.76
C THR A 234 24.55 14.06 -3.74
N ALA A 235 24.72 12.85 -4.25
CA ALA A 235 25.72 12.55 -5.28
C ALA A 235 25.24 12.91 -6.71
N VAL A 236 23.93 13.20 -6.89
CA VAL A 236 23.33 13.50 -8.19
C VAL A 236 23.17 15.02 -8.36
N ALA A 237 24.25 15.70 -8.76
CA ALA A 237 24.26 17.15 -8.92
C ALA A 237 23.39 17.66 -10.10
N SER A 238 23.32 16.87 -11.18
CA SER A 238 22.56 17.20 -12.41
C SER A 238 21.87 15.95 -12.93
N PRO A 239 20.66 15.63 -12.44
CA PRO A 239 19.91 14.47 -12.92
C PRO A 239 19.50 14.62 -14.38
N SER A 240 19.40 13.49 -15.10
CA SER A 240 18.81 13.48 -16.45
C SER A 240 17.37 13.97 -16.45
N VAL A 241 16.64 13.63 -15.38
CA VAL A 241 15.26 14.09 -15.12
C VAL A 241 15.09 14.30 -13.62
N ARG A 242 14.47 15.42 -13.25
CA ARG A 242 13.86 15.65 -11.93
C ARG A 242 12.37 15.79 -12.11
N LEU A 243 11.61 15.00 -11.34
CA LEU A 243 10.16 15.07 -11.23
C LEU A 243 9.81 15.59 -9.86
N SER A 244 8.80 16.48 -9.76
CA SER A 244 8.29 16.95 -8.48
C SER A 244 6.76 16.99 -8.49
N CYS A 245 6.12 16.64 -7.37
CA CYS A 245 4.67 16.72 -7.21
C CYS A 245 4.29 16.74 -5.72
N ASP A 246 3.01 16.99 -5.44
CA ASP A 246 2.46 16.78 -4.12
C ASP A 246 2.22 15.28 -3.83
N LEU A 247 1.90 14.98 -2.55
CA LEU A 247 1.74 13.63 -2.06
C LEU A 247 0.56 12.91 -2.72
N GLU A 248 -0.58 13.60 -2.87
CA GLU A 248 -1.79 13.03 -3.47
C GLU A 248 -1.57 12.68 -4.93
N THR A 249 -1.03 13.62 -5.72
CA THR A 249 -0.66 13.40 -7.12
C THR A 249 0.22 12.16 -7.27
N TYR A 250 1.24 12.03 -6.42
CA TYR A 250 2.13 10.88 -6.47
C TYR A 250 1.43 9.56 -6.15
N VAL A 251 0.68 9.51 -5.04
CA VAL A 251 0.00 8.28 -4.59
C VAL A 251 -1.02 7.82 -5.63
N LEU A 252 -1.80 8.73 -6.21
CA LEU A 252 -2.77 8.39 -7.25
C LEU A 252 -2.07 7.85 -8.51
N ALA A 253 -1.00 8.52 -8.95
CA ALA A 253 -0.24 8.10 -10.11
C ALA A 253 0.42 6.73 -9.92
N ALA A 254 1.11 6.53 -8.81
CA ALA A 254 1.80 5.27 -8.49
C ALA A 254 0.80 4.15 -8.14
N GLY A 255 -0.32 4.50 -7.54
CA GLY A 255 -1.44 3.60 -7.27
C GLY A 255 -2.29 3.26 -8.49
N GLY A 256 -2.05 3.87 -9.65
CA GLY A 256 -2.82 3.62 -10.87
C GLY A 256 -4.28 4.08 -10.79
N ARG A 257 -4.56 5.14 -10.01
CA ARG A 257 -5.90 5.69 -9.82
C ARG A 257 -6.15 6.85 -10.77
N GLY A 258 -7.29 6.79 -11.45
CA GLY A 258 -7.68 7.79 -12.43
C GLY A 258 -6.77 7.85 -13.67
N THR A 259 -6.84 8.96 -14.37
CA THR A 259 -5.95 9.27 -15.48
C THR A 259 -4.86 10.20 -14.99
N LEU A 260 -3.60 9.79 -15.13
CA LEU A 260 -2.46 10.65 -14.82
C LEU A 260 -2.54 11.94 -15.64
N ASP A 261 -2.48 13.09 -14.95
CA ASP A 261 -2.22 14.37 -15.58
C ASP A 261 -0.72 14.69 -15.52
N PRO A 262 0.02 14.61 -16.65
CA PRO A 262 1.44 14.95 -16.62
C PRO A 262 1.74 16.41 -16.26
N ALA A 263 0.74 17.31 -16.37
CA ALA A 263 0.89 18.70 -16.01
C ALA A 263 0.88 18.94 -14.48
N ALA A 264 0.40 17.96 -13.70
CA ALA A 264 0.49 17.98 -12.25
C ALA A 264 1.91 17.73 -11.71
N PHE A 265 2.86 17.36 -12.61
CA PHE A 265 4.25 17.16 -12.26
C PHE A 265 5.13 18.30 -12.76
N GLY A 266 5.95 18.86 -11.85
CA GLY A 266 7.11 19.65 -12.25
C GLY A 266 8.14 18.75 -12.92
N VAL A 267 8.67 19.18 -14.07
CA VAL A 267 9.64 18.41 -14.85
C VAL A 267 10.83 19.31 -15.18
N GLU A 268 12.03 18.87 -14.79
CA GLU A 268 13.30 19.45 -15.18
C GLU A 268 14.15 18.40 -15.93
N GLY A 269 14.89 18.80 -16.96
CA GLY A 269 15.74 17.92 -17.76
C GLY A 269 15.07 17.34 -19.00
N ASP A 270 15.33 16.07 -19.33
CA ASP A 270 14.83 15.39 -20.54
C ASP A 270 13.32 15.11 -20.44
N ARG A 271 12.54 15.94 -21.15
CA ARG A 271 11.07 15.84 -21.17
C ARG A 271 10.57 14.50 -21.74
N ALA A 272 11.21 13.98 -22.78
CA ALA A 272 10.76 12.73 -23.42
C ALA A 272 10.99 11.53 -22.48
N LEU A 273 12.06 11.54 -21.71
CA LEU A 273 12.31 10.56 -20.67
C LEU A 273 11.32 10.71 -19.51
N ALA A 274 11.06 11.94 -19.08
CA ALA A 274 10.08 12.23 -18.03
C ALA A 274 8.69 11.67 -18.40
N ASP A 275 8.21 11.90 -19.62
CA ASP A 275 6.93 11.42 -20.09
C ASP A 275 6.86 9.87 -20.07
N ARG A 276 7.95 9.16 -20.41
CA ARG A 276 8.01 7.69 -20.30
C ARG A 276 7.98 7.22 -18.85
N VAL A 277 8.70 7.89 -17.97
CA VAL A 277 8.70 7.56 -16.52
C VAL A 277 7.32 7.79 -15.94
N LEU A 278 6.67 8.93 -16.20
CA LEU A 278 5.34 9.24 -15.74
C LEU A 278 4.30 8.22 -16.23
N ALA A 279 4.32 7.86 -17.52
CA ALA A 279 3.44 6.84 -18.09
C ALA A 279 3.65 5.43 -17.49
N SER A 280 4.76 5.23 -16.78
CA SER A 280 5.15 3.95 -16.18
C SER A 280 4.94 3.89 -14.66
N LEU A 281 4.46 4.97 -14.01
CA LEU A 281 4.41 5.09 -12.55
C LEU A 281 3.44 4.10 -11.89
N ALA A 282 2.31 3.77 -12.49
CA ALA A 282 1.30 2.90 -11.90
C ALA A 282 1.89 1.50 -11.58
N VAL A 283 2.07 1.16 -10.31
CA VAL A 283 2.71 -0.10 -9.87
C VAL A 283 1.79 -1.02 -9.07
N THR A 284 0.61 -0.58 -8.70
CA THR A 284 -0.43 -1.44 -8.14
C THR A 284 -1.35 -1.97 -9.24
N PRO A 285 -2.02 -3.12 -8.99
CA PRO A 285 -2.99 -3.69 -9.92
C PRO A 285 -4.19 -2.79 -10.12
#